data_996e5c42dc1099e32aab92b4a55f2a09
#
_entry.id   996e5c42dc1099e32aab92b4a55f2a09
#
_cell.length_a   1.000
_cell.length_b   1.000
_cell.length_c   1.000
_cell.angle_alpha   90.00
_cell.angle_beta   90.00
_cell.angle_gamma   90.00
#
_symmetry.space_group_name_H-M   'P 1'
#
loop_
_entity.id
_entity.type
_entity.pdbx_description
1 polymer ?
#
loop_
_entity_poly.entity_id
_entity_poly.type
_entity_poly.pdbx_seq_one_letter_code
_entity_poly.pdbx_strand_id
1 'polypeptide(L)'
;AAIERYGIPALQLAGGAQGLRLLREIPDEKTGETVRRQNMTVFPAPALLACSFDPDVIRAVGRAVGLEMAEFGVQLWLGPDANVMRAPQKKGCAEQWSEDPVVCGTMTAALAAGAWPYGAVVLHAGRLPENAAVSQAALREVYGRPFELAAGVCRAARLPETSISGRTLTENSPLLRAWLLDCGYGGMLWGDRTLAGDRIGLEKAALRILRLILQLKKA
;
A
#
# COMPACT_ATOMS: atom_id res chain seq x y z
N ALA A 1 -11.35 -13.23 5.03
CA ALA A 1 -11.79 -14.59 5.34
C ALA A 1 -11.75 -15.44 4.07
N ALA A 2 -11.51 -16.74 4.20
CA ALA A 2 -11.63 -17.69 3.09
C ALA A 2 -13.09 -17.90 2.69
N ILE A 3 -13.32 -18.21 1.42
CA ILE A 3 -14.65 -18.65 0.93
C ILE A 3 -14.47 -20.05 0.38
N GLU A 4 -14.52 -21.02 1.29
CA GLU A 4 -14.16 -22.43 1.05
C GLU A 4 -14.94 -23.06 -0.09
N ARG A 5 -16.27 -22.81 -0.16
CA ARG A 5 -17.14 -23.34 -1.22
C ARG A 5 -16.70 -23.00 -2.65
N TYR A 6 -15.85 -21.97 -2.80
CA TYR A 6 -15.30 -21.54 -4.10
C TYR A 6 -13.78 -21.74 -4.20
N GLY A 7 -13.14 -22.34 -3.20
CA GLY A 7 -11.69 -22.51 -3.16
C GLY A 7 -10.92 -21.18 -3.09
N ILE A 8 -11.54 -20.11 -2.59
CA ILE A 8 -10.92 -18.80 -2.45
C ILE A 8 -10.24 -18.73 -1.09
N PRO A 9 -8.87 -18.62 -1.03
CA PRO A 9 -8.14 -18.55 0.23
C PRO A 9 -8.34 -17.21 0.93
N ALA A 10 -8.10 -17.18 2.23
CA ALA A 10 -7.89 -15.93 2.96
C ALA A 10 -6.58 -15.28 2.52
N LEU A 11 -6.56 -13.94 2.46
CA LEU A 11 -5.33 -13.17 2.31
C LEU A 11 -4.89 -12.69 3.68
N GLN A 12 -3.62 -12.93 4.01
CA GLN A 12 -2.98 -12.40 5.21
C GLN A 12 -2.34 -11.05 4.91
N LEU A 13 -2.59 -10.10 5.81
CA LEU A 13 -2.05 -8.75 5.73
C LEU A 13 -1.08 -8.51 6.89
N ALA A 14 0.02 -7.81 6.59
CA ALA A 14 0.90 -7.27 7.61
C ALA A 14 1.15 -5.78 7.35
N GLY A 15 1.24 -5.00 8.41
CA GLY A 15 1.63 -3.59 8.34
C GLY A 15 3.12 -3.42 8.61
N GLY A 16 3.60 -2.19 8.46
CA GLY A 16 4.93 -1.75 8.86
C GLY A 16 5.68 -0.98 7.77
N ALA A 17 6.10 0.24 8.07
CA ALA A 17 6.83 1.08 7.13
C ALA A 17 8.32 0.69 7.01
N GLN A 18 8.86 0.04 8.02
CA GLN A 18 10.28 -0.37 8.11
C GLN A 18 10.45 -1.89 7.98
N GLY A 19 9.62 -2.56 7.20
CA GLY A 19 9.51 -4.01 7.09
C GLY A 19 8.20 -4.53 7.65
N LEU A 20 8.04 -5.84 7.72
CA LEU A 20 6.82 -6.45 8.24
C LEU A 20 6.70 -6.23 9.74
N ARG A 21 5.50 -5.95 10.21
CA ARG A 21 5.17 -5.89 11.63
C ARG A 21 4.18 -7.00 11.96
N LEU A 22 4.71 -8.13 12.38
CA LEU A 22 3.94 -9.27 12.85
C LEU A 22 4.15 -9.43 14.35
N LEU A 23 3.06 -9.49 15.08
CA LEU A 23 3.08 -9.83 16.52
C LEU A 23 2.75 -11.31 16.62
N ARG A 24 3.75 -12.13 16.90
CA ARG A 24 3.55 -13.55 17.19
C ARG A 24 3.44 -13.73 18.69
N GLU A 25 2.34 -14.30 19.14
CA GLU A 25 2.17 -14.72 20.52
C GLU A 25 2.86 -16.07 20.69
N ILE A 26 3.90 -16.10 21.51
CA ILE A 26 4.61 -17.32 21.85
C ILE A 26 4.47 -17.49 23.37
N PRO A 27 3.92 -18.61 23.87
CA PRO A 27 3.90 -18.89 25.28
C PRO A 27 5.35 -19.05 25.81
N ASP A 28 5.64 -18.42 26.93
CA ASP A 28 6.88 -18.67 27.63
C ASP A 28 6.83 -20.07 28.24
N GLU A 29 7.78 -20.93 27.88
CA GLU A 29 7.81 -22.34 28.34
C GLU A 29 7.95 -22.48 29.87
N LYS A 30 8.44 -21.45 30.58
CA LYS A 30 8.66 -21.47 32.02
C LYS A 30 7.50 -20.87 32.81
N THR A 31 6.87 -19.82 32.30
CA THR A 31 5.83 -19.06 33.02
C THR A 31 4.43 -19.33 32.52
N GLY A 32 4.30 -19.88 31.29
CA GLY A 32 3.03 -20.02 30.61
C GLY A 32 2.41 -18.69 30.16
N GLU A 33 3.08 -17.55 30.40
CA GLU A 33 2.64 -16.25 29.95
C GLU A 33 2.91 -16.06 28.47
N THR A 34 2.01 -15.39 27.77
CA THR A 34 2.16 -15.10 26.36
C THR A 34 3.12 -13.92 26.16
N VAL A 35 4.32 -14.20 25.64
CA VAL A 35 5.28 -13.16 25.27
C VAL A 35 5.11 -12.80 23.81
N ARG A 36 4.84 -11.53 23.54
CA ARG A 36 4.79 -10.99 22.16
C ARG A 36 6.23 -10.75 21.68
N ARG A 37 6.68 -11.52 20.71
CA ARG A 37 7.98 -11.32 20.07
C ARG A 37 7.76 -10.90 18.61
N GLN A 38 8.45 -9.85 18.21
CA GLN A 38 8.57 -9.44 16.80
C GLN A 38 9.90 -9.98 16.28
N ASN A 39 9.84 -10.96 15.38
CA ASN A 39 11.04 -11.60 14.81
C ASN A 39 11.29 -11.16 13.36
N MET A 40 10.94 -9.89 13.03
CA MET A 40 11.07 -9.36 11.69
C MET A 40 12.28 -8.44 11.59
N THR A 41 12.87 -8.35 10.41
CA THR A 41 13.92 -7.38 10.12
C THR A 41 13.35 -5.96 10.16
N VAL A 42 14.02 -5.08 10.88
CA VAL A 42 13.71 -3.65 10.89
C VAL A 42 14.66 -2.96 9.94
N PHE A 43 14.13 -2.50 8.82
CA PHE A 43 14.87 -1.72 7.83
C PHE A 43 14.93 -0.24 8.23
N PRO A 44 15.84 0.55 7.64
CA PRO A 44 15.87 2.00 7.84
C PRO A 44 14.52 2.64 7.48
N ALA A 45 14.23 3.81 8.07
CA ALA A 45 13.03 4.56 7.76
C ALA A 45 12.96 4.91 6.26
N PRO A 46 11.78 4.98 5.66
CA PRO A 46 11.63 5.27 4.23
C PRO A 46 12.34 6.55 3.79
N ALA A 47 12.26 7.63 4.57
CA ALA A 47 12.97 8.86 4.29
C ALA A 47 14.51 8.67 4.24
N LEU A 48 15.06 7.86 5.14
CA LEU A 48 16.50 7.56 5.13
C LEU A 48 16.88 6.70 3.92
N LEU A 49 16.07 5.71 3.57
CA LEU A 49 16.26 4.91 2.36
C LEU A 49 16.19 5.79 1.10
N ALA A 50 15.25 6.74 1.05
CA ALA A 50 15.10 7.65 -0.08
C ALA A 50 16.32 8.58 -0.27
N CYS A 51 17.07 8.88 0.80
CA CYS A 51 18.32 9.65 0.71
C CYS A 51 19.42 8.94 -0.10
N SER A 52 19.27 7.66 -0.41
CA SER A 52 20.18 6.97 -1.34
C SER A 52 19.99 7.44 -2.78
N PHE A 53 18.80 7.93 -3.13
CA PHE A 53 18.39 8.23 -4.51
C PHE A 53 18.61 7.06 -5.47
N ASP A 54 18.71 5.83 -4.95
CA ASP A 54 18.99 4.61 -5.71
C ASP A 54 17.80 3.62 -5.65
N PRO A 55 17.02 3.51 -6.75
CA PRO A 55 15.90 2.57 -6.83
C PRO A 55 16.34 1.10 -6.72
N ASP A 56 17.57 0.74 -7.04
CA ASP A 56 18.03 -0.64 -6.97
C ASP A 56 18.27 -1.07 -5.53
N VAL A 57 18.78 -0.18 -4.69
CA VAL A 57 18.85 -0.39 -3.23
C VAL A 57 17.45 -0.60 -2.66
N ILE A 58 16.49 0.22 -3.05
CA ILE A 58 15.10 0.10 -2.58
C ILE A 58 14.46 -1.20 -3.07
N ARG A 59 14.75 -1.61 -4.30
CA ARG A 59 14.29 -2.90 -4.84
C ARG A 59 14.86 -4.08 -4.06
N ALA A 60 16.14 -4.00 -3.65
CA ALA A 60 16.77 -5.03 -2.83
C ALA A 60 16.11 -5.12 -1.43
N VAL A 61 15.77 -3.99 -0.80
CA VAL A 61 14.99 -3.95 0.44
C VAL A 61 13.61 -4.58 0.23
N GLY A 62 12.92 -4.22 -0.85
CA GLY A 62 11.63 -4.80 -1.21
C GLY A 62 11.71 -6.33 -1.35
N ARG A 63 12.77 -6.83 -1.99
CA ARG A 63 12.99 -8.28 -2.11
C ARG A 63 13.23 -8.94 -0.76
N ALA A 64 14.00 -8.33 0.11
CA ALA A 64 14.26 -8.88 1.44
C ALA A 64 12.98 -8.98 2.28
N VAL A 65 12.14 -7.93 2.27
CA VAL A 65 10.81 -7.97 2.91
C VAL A 65 9.92 -9.01 2.24
N GLY A 66 9.97 -9.14 0.91
CA GLY A 66 9.22 -10.15 0.16
C GLY A 66 9.57 -11.58 0.59
N LEU A 67 10.83 -11.88 0.83
CA LEU A 67 11.25 -13.18 1.36
C LEU A 67 10.64 -13.45 2.75
N GLU A 68 10.62 -12.46 3.64
CA GLU A 68 9.93 -12.58 4.92
C GLU A 68 8.41 -12.75 4.72
N MET A 69 7.80 -12.06 3.75
CA MET A 69 6.38 -12.27 3.39
C MET A 69 6.10 -13.73 3.05
N ALA A 70 6.95 -14.35 2.23
CA ALA A 70 6.81 -15.75 1.85
C ALA A 70 6.98 -16.69 3.06
N GLU A 71 7.98 -16.44 3.90
CA GLU A 71 8.26 -17.24 5.09
C GLU A 71 7.10 -17.22 6.09
N PHE A 72 6.48 -16.05 6.29
CA PHE A 72 5.40 -15.88 7.28
C PHE A 72 3.99 -15.99 6.68
N GLY A 73 3.87 -16.32 5.39
CA GLY A 73 2.58 -16.50 4.73
C GLY A 73 1.79 -15.21 4.56
N VAL A 74 2.47 -14.05 4.45
CA VAL A 74 1.85 -12.74 4.23
C VAL A 74 1.70 -12.50 2.73
N GLN A 75 0.50 -12.22 2.25
CA GLN A 75 0.24 -11.92 0.84
C GLN A 75 0.18 -10.43 0.55
N LEU A 76 -0.21 -9.62 1.53
CA LEU A 76 -0.37 -8.18 1.36
C LEU A 76 0.43 -7.43 2.44
N TRP A 77 1.34 -6.59 2.02
CA TRP A 77 2.11 -5.73 2.91
C TRP A 77 1.61 -4.28 2.83
N LEU A 78 1.10 -3.78 3.95
CA LEU A 78 0.81 -2.36 4.15
C LEU A 78 2.14 -1.65 4.44
N GLY A 79 2.88 -1.42 3.37
CA GLY A 79 4.25 -0.90 3.39
C GLY A 79 4.34 0.61 3.64
N PRO A 80 5.48 1.21 3.28
CA PRO A 80 5.66 2.65 3.40
C PRO A 80 4.60 3.44 2.66
N ASP A 81 4.30 4.63 3.19
CA ASP A 81 3.32 5.55 2.66
C ASP A 81 3.92 6.36 1.49
N ALA A 82 3.36 6.23 0.30
CA ALA A 82 3.78 6.98 -0.90
C ALA A 82 3.27 8.42 -0.92
N ASN A 83 2.59 8.88 0.13
CA ASN A 83 2.16 10.26 0.24
C ASN A 83 3.34 11.21 0.45
N VAL A 84 3.21 12.42 -0.11
CA VAL A 84 4.22 13.45 0.00
C VAL A 84 4.32 13.97 1.44
N MET A 85 5.52 14.06 1.97
CA MET A 85 5.80 14.63 3.29
C MET A 85 5.54 16.14 3.28
N ARG A 86 4.52 16.60 3.99
CA ARG A 86 4.12 18.02 4.01
C ARG A 86 4.37 18.71 5.35
N ALA A 87 4.36 17.95 6.41
CA ALA A 87 4.51 18.48 7.76
C ALA A 87 5.32 17.47 8.59
N PRO A 88 6.63 17.64 8.72
CA PRO A 88 7.51 16.68 9.41
C PRO A 88 7.13 16.41 10.87
N GLN A 89 6.44 17.34 11.51
CA GLN A 89 5.98 17.18 12.90
C GLN A 89 4.70 16.33 13.03
N LYS A 90 4.00 16.04 11.92
CA LYS A 90 2.78 15.22 11.99
C LYS A 90 3.13 13.75 12.19
N LYS A 91 2.31 13.08 13.02
CA LYS A 91 2.37 11.64 13.20
C LYS A 91 2.23 10.93 11.85
N GLY A 92 3.14 10.01 11.55
CA GLY A 92 3.15 9.25 10.29
C GLY A 92 4.17 9.73 9.25
N CYS A 93 4.83 10.87 9.44
CA CYS A 93 5.88 11.33 8.51
C CYS A 93 7.05 10.34 8.39
N ALA A 94 7.36 9.60 9.45
CA ALA A 94 8.40 8.57 9.42
C ALA A 94 8.07 7.39 8.47
N GLU A 95 6.83 7.29 8.02
CA GLU A 95 6.37 6.27 7.06
C GLU A 95 6.44 6.75 5.61
N GLN A 96 6.78 8.02 5.38
CA GLN A 96 6.85 8.67 4.07
C GLN A 96 8.29 8.76 3.55
N TRP A 97 8.43 8.85 2.22
CA TRP A 97 9.74 8.84 1.57
C TRP A 97 10.37 10.23 1.49
N SER A 98 9.63 11.23 1.02
CA SER A 98 10.16 12.53 0.64
C SER A 98 9.07 13.60 0.57
N GLU A 99 9.51 14.86 0.45
CA GLU A 99 8.67 15.98 0.04
C GLU A 99 8.45 16.01 -1.49
N ASP A 100 9.29 15.30 -2.25
CA ASP A 100 9.23 15.22 -3.70
C ASP A 100 8.29 14.08 -4.14
N PRO A 101 7.22 14.36 -4.91
CA PRO A 101 6.28 13.35 -5.37
C PRO A 101 6.90 12.33 -6.34
N VAL A 102 7.95 12.71 -7.08
CA VAL A 102 8.62 11.78 -8.00
C VAL A 102 9.45 10.78 -7.22
N VAL A 103 10.20 11.25 -6.22
CA VAL A 103 10.95 10.37 -5.30
C VAL A 103 9.97 9.41 -4.59
N CYS A 104 8.86 9.92 -4.03
CA CYS A 104 7.85 9.09 -3.37
C CYS A 104 7.35 7.96 -4.27
N GLY A 105 6.95 8.29 -5.49
CA GLY A 105 6.41 7.31 -6.44
C GLY A 105 7.46 6.32 -6.94
N THR A 106 8.66 6.80 -7.27
CA THR A 106 9.76 5.97 -7.78
C THR A 106 10.25 4.97 -6.74
N MET A 107 10.45 5.42 -5.50
CA MET A 107 10.89 4.54 -4.40
C MET A 107 9.81 3.52 -4.05
N THR A 108 8.54 3.92 -4.01
CA THR A 108 7.43 2.98 -3.80
C THR A 108 7.35 1.94 -4.93
N ALA A 109 7.49 2.35 -6.18
CA ALA A 109 7.50 1.45 -7.32
C ALA A 109 8.67 0.43 -7.25
N ALA A 110 9.87 0.90 -6.91
CA ALA A 110 11.04 0.05 -6.75
C ALA A 110 10.86 -0.99 -5.63
N LEU A 111 10.36 -0.55 -4.47
CA LEU A 111 10.05 -1.42 -3.35
C LEU A 111 9.02 -2.49 -3.74
N ALA A 112 7.93 -2.07 -4.37
CA ALA A 112 6.87 -2.98 -4.80
C ALA A 112 7.36 -3.99 -5.84
N ALA A 113 8.21 -3.56 -6.79
CA ALA A 113 8.82 -4.45 -7.76
C ALA A 113 9.71 -5.51 -7.12
N GLY A 114 10.43 -5.16 -6.06
CA GLY A 114 11.25 -6.11 -5.30
C GLY A 114 10.42 -7.13 -4.53
N ALA A 115 9.33 -6.70 -3.90
CA ALA A 115 8.47 -7.58 -3.10
C ALA A 115 7.54 -8.46 -3.96
N TRP A 116 7.19 -8.04 -5.16
CA TRP A 116 6.17 -8.69 -6.01
C TRP A 116 6.36 -10.19 -6.25
N PRO A 117 7.56 -10.75 -6.42
CA PRO A 117 7.71 -12.20 -6.58
C PRO A 117 7.20 -13.02 -5.39
N TYR A 118 6.98 -12.39 -4.25
CA TYR A 118 6.63 -13.04 -2.98
C TYR A 118 5.28 -12.58 -2.41
N GLY A 119 4.87 -11.35 -2.74
CA GLY A 119 3.62 -10.76 -2.28
C GLY A 119 3.42 -9.36 -2.83
N ALA A 120 2.27 -8.75 -2.57
CA ALA A 120 1.93 -7.43 -3.07
C ALA A 120 2.08 -6.34 -2.01
N VAL A 121 2.77 -5.26 -2.37
CA VAL A 121 2.77 -4.02 -1.60
C VAL A 121 1.47 -3.27 -1.87
N VAL A 122 0.81 -2.81 -0.80
CA VAL A 122 -0.40 -1.99 -0.89
C VAL A 122 0.01 -0.53 -1.00
N LEU A 123 -0.27 0.07 -2.14
CA LEU A 123 0.05 1.48 -2.42
C LEU A 123 -0.86 2.40 -1.59
N HIS A 124 -0.26 3.19 -0.74
CA HIS A 124 -0.91 4.28 -0.02
C HIS A 124 -0.48 5.60 -0.64
N ALA A 125 -1.37 6.25 -1.37
CA ALA A 125 -1.09 7.54 -2.00
C ALA A 125 -2.33 8.43 -2.03
N GLY A 126 -2.14 9.73 -2.26
CA GLY A 126 -3.22 10.70 -2.42
C GLY A 126 -3.84 11.21 -1.13
N ARG A 127 -3.18 11.03 0.00
CA ARG A 127 -3.59 11.63 1.26
C ARG A 127 -3.36 13.14 1.20
N LEU A 128 -4.42 13.89 1.38
CA LEU A 128 -4.38 15.35 1.43
C LEU A 128 -4.36 15.86 2.85
N PRO A 129 -3.84 17.07 3.10
CA PRO A 129 -4.03 17.74 4.36
C PRO A 129 -5.53 17.94 4.62
N GLU A 130 -5.96 17.76 5.86
CA GLU A 130 -7.35 18.03 6.26
C GLU A 130 -7.72 19.47 5.95
N ASN A 131 -8.89 19.67 5.34
CA ASN A 131 -9.44 20.99 4.97
C ASN A 131 -8.58 21.80 3.98
N ALA A 132 -7.66 21.20 3.25
CA ALA A 132 -6.88 21.92 2.27
C ALA A 132 -7.73 22.27 1.04
N ALA A 133 -7.74 23.55 0.68
CA ALA A 133 -8.13 23.99 -0.65
C ALA A 133 -6.98 23.66 -1.60
N VAL A 134 -7.10 22.58 -2.38
CA VAL A 134 -6.05 22.14 -3.31
C VAL A 134 -6.54 22.36 -4.74
N SER A 135 -5.72 23.00 -5.56
CA SER A 135 -6.03 23.17 -6.99
C SER A 135 -6.01 21.82 -7.72
N GLN A 136 -6.71 21.75 -8.85
CA GLN A 136 -6.72 20.55 -9.71
C GLN A 136 -5.30 20.19 -10.18
N ALA A 137 -4.47 21.19 -10.50
CA ALA A 137 -3.07 21.00 -10.89
C ALA A 137 -2.28 20.38 -9.72
N ALA A 138 -2.35 20.95 -8.52
CA ALA A 138 -1.64 20.42 -7.37
C ALA A 138 -2.11 18.99 -7.00
N LEU A 139 -3.42 18.70 -7.14
CA LEU A 139 -3.94 17.34 -6.97
C LEU A 139 -3.28 16.34 -7.91
N ARG A 140 -3.09 16.70 -9.17
CA ARG A 140 -2.52 15.81 -10.19
C ARG A 140 -0.99 15.74 -10.10
N GLU A 141 -0.32 16.89 -10.02
CA GLU A 141 1.13 17.00 -10.13
C GLU A 141 1.88 16.66 -8.84
N VAL A 142 1.25 16.87 -7.70
CA VAL A 142 1.88 16.63 -6.39
C VAL A 142 1.29 15.40 -5.71
N TYR A 143 0.00 15.39 -5.44
CA TYR A 143 -0.62 14.34 -4.62
C TYR A 143 -0.95 13.07 -5.41
N GLY A 144 -1.28 13.19 -6.69
CA GLY A 144 -1.56 12.07 -7.59
C GLY A 144 -0.31 11.44 -8.21
N ARG A 145 0.77 12.21 -8.32
CA ARG A 145 1.99 11.79 -9.01
C ARG A 145 2.64 10.52 -8.41
N PRO A 146 2.75 10.36 -7.10
CA PRO A 146 3.26 9.10 -6.53
C PRO A 146 2.41 7.89 -6.90
N PHE A 147 1.07 8.06 -6.94
CA PHE A 147 0.17 7.00 -7.39
C PHE A 147 0.43 6.64 -8.86
N GLU A 148 0.48 7.63 -9.73
CA GLU A 148 0.74 7.44 -11.17
C GLU A 148 2.01 6.65 -11.43
N LEU A 149 3.12 7.02 -10.76
CA LEU A 149 4.42 6.37 -10.93
C LEU A 149 4.45 4.92 -10.41
N ALA A 150 3.71 4.63 -9.34
CA ALA A 150 3.69 3.31 -8.72
C ALA A 150 2.56 2.40 -9.22
N ALA A 151 1.53 2.95 -9.88
CA ALA A 151 0.32 2.24 -10.29
C ALA A 151 0.58 1.03 -11.20
N GLY A 152 1.60 1.12 -12.06
CA GLY A 152 1.96 0.03 -12.99
C GLY A 152 2.56 -1.19 -12.29
N VAL A 153 3.11 -1.03 -11.10
CA VAL A 153 3.81 -2.08 -10.35
C VAL A 153 2.99 -2.57 -9.16
N CYS A 154 2.37 -1.67 -8.41
CA CYS A 154 1.56 -2.02 -7.26
C CYS A 154 0.26 -2.72 -7.68
N ARG A 155 0.00 -3.91 -7.13
CA ARG A 155 -1.18 -4.74 -7.45
C ARG A 155 -2.33 -4.53 -6.49
N ALA A 156 -2.10 -3.80 -5.41
CA ALA A 156 -3.11 -3.40 -4.44
C ALA A 156 -2.91 -1.93 -4.08
N ALA A 157 -3.97 -1.20 -3.83
CA ALA A 157 -3.94 0.17 -3.35
C ALA A 157 -5.01 0.40 -2.29
N ARG A 158 -4.68 1.26 -1.33
CA ARG A 158 -5.63 1.76 -0.35
C ARG A 158 -5.96 3.21 -0.69
N LEU A 159 -7.24 3.49 -0.85
CA LEU A 159 -7.73 4.84 -1.04
C LEU A 159 -7.78 5.57 0.31
N PRO A 160 -7.30 6.81 0.39
CA PRO A 160 -7.38 7.59 1.62
C PRO A 160 -8.83 8.00 1.90
N GLU A 161 -9.19 8.00 3.18
CA GLU A 161 -10.49 8.47 3.66
C GLU A 161 -10.56 10.01 3.74
N THR A 162 -9.64 10.71 3.10
CA THR A 162 -9.54 12.18 3.18
C THR A 162 -10.61 12.83 2.31
N SER A 163 -11.26 13.85 2.85
CA SER A 163 -12.21 14.67 2.07
C SER A 163 -11.48 15.79 1.33
N ILE A 164 -11.87 16.00 0.07
CA ILE A 164 -11.43 17.12 -0.76
C ILE A 164 -12.65 18.02 -0.98
N SER A 165 -12.57 19.25 -0.53
CA SER A 165 -13.70 20.18 -0.64
C SER A 165 -15.00 19.60 -0.09
N GLY A 166 -14.94 18.93 1.06
CA GLY A 166 -16.10 18.34 1.74
C GLY A 166 -16.61 17.02 1.14
N ARG A 167 -15.93 16.45 0.13
CA ARG A 167 -16.26 15.15 -0.46
C ARG A 167 -15.12 14.17 -0.24
N THR A 168 -15.42 12.94 0.13
CA THR A 168 -14.40 11.87 0.19
C THR A 168 -13.84 11.61 -1.22
N LEU A 169 -12.64 11.04 -1.31
CA LEU A 169 -12.04 10.70 -2.59
C LEU A 169 -12.95 9.76 -3.39
N THR A 170 -13.63 8.87 -2.69
CA THR A 170 -14.58 7.93 -3.29
C THR A 170 -15.84 8.61 -3.82
N GLU A 171 -16.26 9.73 -3.23
CA GLU A 171 -17.36 10.57 -3.72
C GLU A 171 -16.92 11.54 -4.82
N ASN A 172 -15.60 11.74 -4.98
CA ASN A 172 -15.03 12.54 -6.06
C ASN A 172 -14.73 11.66 -7.29
N SER A 173 -15.79 11.25 -7.96
CA SER A 173 -15.69 10.36 -9.11
C SER A 173 -14.76 10.82 -10.24
N PRO A 174 -14.59 12.14 -10.56
CA PRO A 174 -13.61 12.58 -11.55
C PRO A 174 -12.16 12.27 -11.14
N LEU A 175 -11.79 12.49 -9.86
CA LEU A 175 -10.44 12.23 -9.38
C LEU A 175 -10.15 10.74 -9.31
N LEU A 176 -11.08 9.95 -8.78
CA LEU A 176 -10.97 8.50 -8.75
C LEU A 176 -10.85 7.93 -10.17
N ARG A 177 -11.65 8.46 -11.10
CA ARG A 177 -11.57 8.08 -12.52
C ARG A 177 -10.21 8.41 -13.12
N ALA A 178 -9.66 9.60 -12.88
CA ALA A 178 -8.34 9.98 -13.37
C ALA A 178 -7.27 9.01 -12.84
N TRP A 179 -7.29 8.67 -11.57
CA TRP A 179 -6.30 7.74 -11.00
C TRP A 179 -6.46 6.30 -11.49
N LEU A 180 -7.68 5.81 -11.65
CA LEU A 180 -7.92 4.44 -12.11
C LEU A 180 -7.78 4.29 -13.62
N LEU A 181 -8.33 5.22 -14.40
CA LEU A 181 -8.39 5.10 -15.86
C LEU A 181 -7.18 5.73 -16.53
N ASP A 182 -6.82 6.96 -16.15
CA ASP A 182 -5.71 7.68 -16.80
C ASP A 182 -4.35 7.05 -16.44
N CYS A 183 -4.21 6.52 -15.21
CA CYS A 183 -3.00 5.79 -14.79
C CYS A 183 -3.04 4.31 -15.17
N GLY A 184 -4.13 3.83 -15.76
CA GLY A 184 -4.28 2.42 -16.15
C GLY A 184 -4.27 1.43 -14.98
N TYR A 185 -4.65 1.88 -13.77
CA TYR A 185 -4.60 1.03 -12.59
C TYR A 185 -5.69 -0.05 -12.61
N GLY A 186 -5.26 -1.30 -12.68
CA GLY A 186 -6.13 -2.48 -12.71
C GLY A 186 -6.10 -3.34 -11.43
N GLY A 187 -5.36 -2.90 -10.40
CA GLY A 187 -5.16 -3.64 -9.15
C GLY A 187 -6.35 -3.60 -8.20
N MET A 188 -6.23 -4.33 -7.09
CA MET A 188 -7.20 -4.31 -6.01
C MET A 188 -7.28 -2.93 -5.36
N LEU A 189 -8.49 -2.47 -5.06
CA LEU A 189 -8.74 -1.24 -4.30
C LEU A 189 -9.33 -1.59 -2.95
N TRP A 190 -8.71 -1.09 -1.88
CA TRP A 190 -9.19 -1.24 -0.52
C TRP A 190 -9.75 0.10 0.00
N GLY A 191 -10.89 0.04 0.68
CA GLY A 191 -11.56 1.22 1.22
C GLY A 191 -12.55 1.87 0.26
N ASP A 192 -12.75 1.30 -0.93
CA ASP A 192 -13.72 1.79 -1.88
C ASP A 192 -15.13 1.34 -1.51
N ARG A 193 -15.84 2.19 -0.76
CA ARG A 193 -17.24 1.98 -0.41
C ARG A 193 -18.21 2.41 -1.54
N THR A 194 -17.78 3.21 -2.48
CA THR A 194 -18.64 3.72 -3.57
C THR A 194 -18.90 2.69 -4.64
N LEU A 195 -17.98 1.75 -4.82
CA LEU A 195 -18.21 0.60 -5.69
C LEU A 195 -19.26 -0.38 -5.12
N ALA A 196 -19.60 -0.25 -3.83
CA ALA A 196 -20.64 -1.05 -3.19
C ALA A 196 -22.08 -0.56 -3.48
N GLY A 197 -22.24 0.58 -4.13
CA GLY A 197 -23.56 1.20 -4.38
C GLY A 197 -24.36 0.54 -5.49
N ASP A 198 -23.72 -0.16 -6.43
CA ASP A 198 -24.38 -0.88 -7.50
C ASP A 198 -23.78 -2.27 -7.73
N ARG A 199 -24.55 -3.14 -8.40
CA ARG A 199 -24.14 -4.51 -8.69
C ARG A 199 -22.90 -4.57 -9.59
N ILE A 200 -22.81 -3.69 -10.57
CA ILE A 200 -21.70 -3.65 -11.55
C ILE A 200 -20.40 -3.25 -10.85
N GLY A 201 -20.45 -2.29 -9.92
CA GLY A 201 -19.32 -1.89 -9.11
C GLY A 201 -18.80 -3.00 -8.22
N LEU A 202 -19.71 -3.74 -7.55
CA LEU A 202 -19.37 -4.91 -6.75
C LEU A 202 -18.71 -6.02 -7.56
N GLU A 203 -19.23 -6.33 -8.75
CA GLU A 203 -18.65 -7.34 -9.65
C GLU A 203 -17.24 -6.94 -10.11
N LYS A 204 -17.02 -5.67 -10.46
CA LYS A 204 -15.68 -5.15 -10.81
C LYS A 204 -14.70 -5.23 -9.64
N ALA A 205 -15.13 -4.86 -8.44
CA ALA A 205 -14.30 -4.94 -7.23
C ALA A 205 -13.93 -6.40 -6.91
N ALA A 206 -14.89 -7.32 -6.95
CA ALA A 206 -14.66 -8.75 -6.75
C ALA A 206 -13.69 -9.32 -7.79
N LEU A 207 -13.84 -8.95 -9.06
CA LEU A 207 -12.96 -9.39 -10.15
C LEU A 207 -11.51 -8.95 -9.92
N ARG A 208 -11.28 -7.72 -9.43
CA ARG A 208 -9.93 -7.23 -9.10
C ARG A 208 -9.28 -8.05 -7.97
N ILE A 209 -10.05 -8.36 -6.92
CA ILE A 209 -9.58 -9.20 -5.81
C ILE A 209 -9.24 -10.61 -6.29
N LEU A 210 -10.12 -11.23 -7.08
CA LEU A 210 -9.89 -12.57 -7.63
C LEU A 210 -8.66 -12.62 -8.56
N ARG A 211 -8.46 -11.59 -9.39
CA ARG A 211 -7.25 -11.47 -10.23
C ARG A 211 -5.98 -11.39 -9.39
N LEU A 212 -5.98 -10.60 -8.32
CA LEU A 212 -4.85 -10.52 -7.40
C LEU A 212 -4.54 -11.87 -6.76
N ILE A 213 -5.55 -12.59 -6.26
CA ILE A 213 -5.40 -13.93 -5.69
C ILE A 213 -4.80 -14.91 -6.70
N LEU A 214 -5.27 -14.88 -7.94
CA LEU A 214 -4.74 -15.74 -9.01
C LEU A 214 -3.28 -15.39 -9.37
N GLN A 215 -2.92 -14.13 -9.32
CA GLN A 215 -1.54 -13.68 -9.56
C GLN A 215 -0.60 -14.13 -8.43
N LEU A 216 -1.05 -13.99 -7.18
CA LEU A 216 -0.29 -14.41 -5.98
C LEU A 216 -0.09 -15.94 -5.90
N LYS A 217 -0.98 -16.74 -6.50
CA LYS A 217 -0.81 -18.20 -6.58
C LYS A 217 0.21 -18.62 -7.64
N LYS A 218 0.55 -17.75 -8.59
CA LYS A 218 1.50 -18.03 -9.67
C LYS A 218 2.90 -17.49 -9.39
N ALA A 219 3.03 -16.57 -8.45
CA ALA A 219 4.29 -16.02 -7.98
C ALA A 219 4.91 -16.95 -6.93
#